data_8b71830e2fdcda1c1e3d8fdd264a431e
#
_entry.id   8b71830e2fdcda1c1e3d8fdd264a431e
#
_cell.length_a   1.000
_cell.length_b   1.000
_cell.length_c   1.000
_cell.angle_alpha   90.00
_cell.angle_beta   90.00
_cell.angle_gamma   90.00
#
_symmetry.space_group_name_H-M   'P 1'
#
loop_
_entity.id
_entity.type
_entity.pdbx_description
1 polymer ?
#
loop_
_entity_poly.entity_id
_entity_poly.type
_entity_poly.pdbx_seq_one_letter_code
_entity_poly.pdbx_strand_id
1 'polypeptide(L)'
;ELGTPLATIKLTSSELIDELKKFPELVDDVVLIRDQADRCRDILNSMGSAGKDDLHMQQALLAEVIREAAEPHSQRGISIETKIADNHKGGIDEPHIIRRPEIIHGLRNMIQNAVDFATSKVWVESSWTKDSVKITILDDGQGYPPNLLGRLGDPFLGTKISKENRHGNEGMGLGLFIAKTLLERTGAKI
;
A
#
# COMPACT_ATOMS: atom_id res chain seq x y z
N GLU A 1 11.85 -5.86 -20.13
CA GLU A 1 13.33 -5.78 -19.93
C GLU A 1 13.74 -5.40 -18.49
N LEU A 2 12.90 -4.69 -17.70
CA LEU A 2 13.21 -4.34 -16.30
C LEU A 2 13.06 -5.51 -15.31
N GLY A 3 12.34 -6.56 -15.65
CA GLY A 3 12.15 -7.72 -14.77
C GLY A 3 13.44 -8.48 -14.48
N THR A 4 14.34 -8.59 -15.46
CA THR A 4 15.62 -9.30 -15.32
C THR A 4 16.56 -8.62 -14.32
N PRO A 5 16.85 -7.31 -14.40
CA PRO A 5 17.71 -6.65 -13.42
C PRO A 5 17.12 -6.68 -12.00
N LEU A 6 15.81 -6.58 -11.83
CA LEU A 6 15.18 -6.70 -10.52
C LEU A 6 15.29 -8.12 -9.94
N ALA A 7 15.15 -9.15 -10.77
CA ALA A 7 15.39 -10.53 -10.35
C ALA A 7 16.85 -10.75 -9.91
N THR A 8 17.80 -10.15 -10.63
CA THR A 8 19.23 -10.19 -10.26
C THR A 8 19.47 -9.51 -8.91
N ILE A 9 18.94 -8.29 -8.71
CA ILE A 9 19.06 -7.57 -7.42
C ILE A 9 18.51 -8.41 -6.28
N LYS A 10 17.32 -9.01 -6.46
CA LYS A 10 16.71 -9.87 -5.45
C LYS A 10 17.58 -11.07 -5.10
N LEU A 11 18.09 -11.77 -6.12
CA LEU A 11 18.94 -12.96 -5.94
C LEU A 11 20.21 -12.60 -5.17
N THR A 12 20.95 -11.59 -5.65
CA THR A 12 22.19 -11.13 -5.03
C THR A 12 21.96 -10.63 -3.60
N SER A 13 20.86 -9.91 -3.34
CA SER A 13 20.50 -9.50 -1.98
C SER A 13 20.22 -10.70 -1.07
N SER A 14 19.58 -11.74 -1.59
CA SER A 14 19.31 -12.94 -0.80
C SER A 14 20.60 -13.71 -0.44
N GLU A 15 21.57 -13.77 -1.37
CA GLU A 15 22.88 -14.36 -1.11
C GLU A 15 23.67 -13.54 -0.08
N LEU A 16 23.66 -12.20 -0.20
CA LEU A 16 24.31 -11.31 0.76
C LEU A 16 23.74 -11.41 2.17
N ILE A 17 22.43 -11.60 2.33
CA ILE A 17 21.82 -11.82 3.65
C ILE A 17 22.42 -13.05 4.34
N ASP A 18 22.67 -14.14 3.59
CA ASP A 18 23.26 -15.35 4.14
C ASP A 18 24.74 -15.16 4.51
N GLU A 19 25.50 -14.40 3.70
CA GLU A 19 26.92 -14.11 3.95
C GLU A 19 27.13 -13.13 5.12
N LEU A 20 26.22 -12.16 5.27
CA LEU A 20 26.34 -11.06 6.24
C LEU A 20 25.70 -11.37 7.61
N LYS A 21 25.31 -12.61 7.89
CA LYS A 21 24.67 -13.01 9.18
C LYS A 21 25.44 -12.57 10.44
N LYS A 22 26.75 -12.33 10.31
CA LYS A 22 27.60 -11.85 11.41
C LYS A 22 27.55 -10.33 11.62
N PHE A 23 26.88 -9.60 10.73
CA PHE A 23 26.77 -8.14 10.72
C PHE A 23 25.31 -7.72 10.63
N PRO A 24 24.54 -7.77 11.74
CA PRO A 24 23.10 -7.53 11.72
C PRO A 24 22.70 -6.20 11.06
N GLU A 25 23.46 -5.14 11.31
CA GLU A 25 23.22 -3.81 10.73
C GLU A 25 23.21 -3.83 9.19
N LEU A 26 24.15 -4.60 8.58
CA LEU A 26 24.24 -4.75 7.13
C LEU A 26 23.16 -5.68 6.57
N VAL A 27 22.73 -6.67 7.37
CA VAL A 27 21.63 -7.57 6.99
C VAL A 27 20.34 -6.78 6.81
N ASP A 28 20.04 -5.85 7.71
CA ASP A 28 18.82 -5.02 7.64
C ASP A 28 18.82 -4.17 6.38
N ASP A 29 19.94 -3.58 6.00
CA ASP A 29 20.09 -2.79 4.76
C ASP A 29 19.87 -3.66 3.50
N VAL A 30 20.43 -4.88 3.50
CA VAL A 30 20.30 -5.79 2.35
C VAL A 30 18.87 -6.35 2.25
N VAL A 31 18.21 -6.64 3.37
CA VAL A 31 16.78 -7.00 3.41
C VAL A 31 15.94 -5.87 2.79
N LEU A 32 16.23 -4.62 3.15
CA LEU A 32 15.55 -3.47 2.59
C LEU A 32 15.73 -3.39 1.06
N ILE A 33 16.93 -3.59 0.55
CA ILE A 33 17.21 -3.59 -0.91
C ILE A 33 16.39 -4.68 -1.60
N ARG A 34 16.37 -5.90 -1.06
CA ARG A 34 15.59 -7.03 -1.60
C ARG A 34 14.10 -6.70 -1.65
N ASP A 35 13.56 -6.18 -0.57
CA ASP A 35 12.14 -5.86 -0.45
C ASP A 35 11.74 -4.73 -1.42
N GLN A 36 12.65 -3.76 -1.67
CA GLN A 36 12.40 -2.73 -2.68
C GLN A 36 12.47 -3.28 -4.11
N ALA A 37 13.36 -4.22 -4.40
CA ALA A 37 13.42 -4.89 -5.71
C ALA A 37 12.14 -5.70 -5.98
N ASP A 38 11.62 -6.43 -4.99
CA ASP A 38 10.35 -7.14 -5.09
C ASP A 38 9.18 -6.16 -5.32
N ARG A 39 9.15 -5.06 -4.58
CA ARG A 39 8.14 -4.00 -4.75
C ARG A 39 8.16 -3.38 -6.15
N CYS A 40 9.36 -3.08 -6.69
CA CYS A 40 9.50 -2.59 -8.06
C CYS A 40 8.99 -3.61 -9.08
N ARG A 41 9.28 -4.90 -8.89
CA ARG A 41 8.80 -5.97 -9.74
C ARG A 41 7.26 -6.06 -9.73
N ASP A 42 6.64 -5.96 -8.56
CA ASP A 42 5.19 -6.02 -8.42
C ASP A 42 4.51 -4.82 -9.12
N ILE A 43 5.10 -3.62 -9.01
CA ILE A 43 4.65 -2.44 -9.73
C ILE A 43 4.75 -2.66 -11.25
N LEU A 44 5.87 -3.19 -11.75
CA LEU A 44 6.06 -3.45 -13.17
C LEU A 44 5.10 -4.53 -13.69
N ASN A 45 4.88 -5.59 -12.92
CA ASN A 45 3.92 -6.64 -13.27
C ASN A 45 2.49 -6.08 -13.34
N SER A 46 2.12 -5.21 -12.40
CA SER A 46 0.82 -4.54 -12.42
C SER A 46 0.64 -3.63 -13.63
N MET A 47 1.72 -3.01 -14.11
CA MET A 47 1.69 -2.19 -15.31
C MET A 47 1.64 -3.03 -16.61
N GLY A 48 2.21 -4.24 -16.60
CA GLY A 48 2.26 -5.13 -17.76
C GLY A 48 0.99 -5.97 -17.97
N SER A 49 0.23 -6.21 -16.92
CA SER A 49 -1.00 -7.04 -16.95
C SER A 49 -2.25 -6.32 -17.48
N ALA A 50 -2.15 -5.03 -17.77
CA ALA A 50 -3.29 -4.20 -18.20
C ALA A 50 -3.85 -4.52 -19.60
N GLY A 51 -3.46 -5.64 -20.22
CA GLY A 51 -3.76 -5.87 -21.62
C GLY A 51 -4.41 -7.18 -22.05
N LYS A 52 -4.60 -8.15 -21.19
CA LYS A 52 -5.12 -9.46 -21.65
C LYS A 52 -5.76 -10.24 -20.51
N ASP A 53 -6.99 -9.96 -20.11
CA ASP A 53 -7.88 -11.02 -19.63
C ASP A 53 -9.29 -10.47 -19.35
N ASP A 54 -10.28 -11.29 -19.60
CA ASP A 54 -11.72 -11.07 -19.55
C ASP A 54 -12.20 -10.12 -18.44
N LEU A 55 -12.73 -8.96 -18.83
CA LEU A 55 -13.27 -7.93 -17.95
C LEU A 55 -14.39 -8.44 -17.00
N HIS A 56 -15.01 -9.57 -17.30
CA HIS A 56 -16.08 -10.15 -16.49
C HIS A 56 -15.57 -10.95 -15.26
N MET A 57 -14.33 -11.46 -15.29
CA MET A 57 -13.72 -12.15 -14.13
C MET A 57 -12.98 -11.24 -13.16
N GLN A 58 -12.96 -9.94 -13.44
CA GLN A 58 -12.18 -8.95 -12.68
C GLN A 58 -13.04 -8.03 -11.81
N GLN A 59 -14.33 -8.29 -11.68
CA GLN A 59 -15.19 -7.52 -10.77
C GLN A 59 -15.29 -8.22 -9.42
N ALA A 60 -15.10 -7.46 -8.35
CA ALA A 60 -15.25 -7.92 -6.97
C ALA A 60 -16.04 -6.89 -6.17
N LEU A 61 -16.69 -7.31 -5.10
CA LEU A 61 -17.30 -6.40 -4.14
C LEU A 61 -16.24 -5.48 -3.54
N LEU A 62 -16.62 -4.25 -3.28
CA LEU A 62 -15.72 -3.26 -2.67
C LEU A 62 -15.06 -3.80 -1.39
N ALA A 63 -15.83 -4.49 -0.54
CA ALA A 63 -15.33 -5.12 0.68
C ALA A 63 -14.22 -6.15 0.43
N GLU A 64 -14.34 -6.94 -0.64
CA GLU A 64 -13.34 -7.94 -0.99
C GLU A 64 -12.02 -7.31 -1.42
N VAL A 65 -12.09 -6.24 -2.23
CA VAL A 65 -10.90 -5.50 -2.67
C VAL A 65 -10.20 -4.82 -1.48
N ILE A 66 -10.96 -4.22 -0.56
CA ILE A 66 -10.40 -3.62 0.67
C ILE A 66 -9.73 -4.71 1.53
N ARG A 67 -10.37 -5.86 1.70
CA ARG A 67 -9.83 -6.99 2.47
C ARG A 67 -8.54 -7.51 1.87
N GLU A 68 -8.49 -7.70 0.55
CA GLU A 68 -7.28 -8.13 -0.16
C GLU A 68 -6.11 -7.15 0.00
N ALA A 69 -6.40 -5.85 -0.01
CA ALA A 69 -5.39 -4.83 0.22
C ALA A 69 -4.88 -4.82 1.67
N ALA A 70 -5.74 -5.11 2.65
CA ALA A 70 -5.41 -5.10 4.08
C ALA A 70 -4.72 -6.37 4.56
N GLU A 71 -4.96 -7.53 3.93
CA GLU A 71 -4.50 -8.85 4.35
C GLU A 71 -3.00 -8.92 4.68
N PRO A 72 -2.08 -8.38 3.85
CA PRO A 72 -0.64 -8.47 4.12
C PRO A 72 -0.20 -7.77 5.42
N HIS A 73 -1.05 -6.91 5.97
CA HIS A 73 -0.75 -6.11 7.16
C HIS A 73 -1.39 -6.64 8.44
N SER A 74 -2.23 -7.68 8.35
CA SER A 74 -3.01 -8.23 9.47
C SER A 74 -2.16 -8.84 10.59
N GLN A 75 -0.91 -9.22 10.31
CA GLN A 75 0.00 -9.90 11.26
C GLN A 75 1.04 -8.96 11.90
N ARG A 76 0.94 -7.65 11.70
CA ARG A 76 1.96 -6.68 12.16
C ARG A 76 1.76 -6.15 13.59
N GLY A 77 0.84 -6.72 14.35
CA GLY A 77 0.55 -6.29 15.72
C GLY A 77 -0.36 -5.05 15.83
N ILE A 78 -0.74 -4.45 14.70
CA ILE A 78 -1.71 -3.35 14.62
C ILE A 78 -3.06 -3.92 14.23
N SER A 79 -4.12 -3.54 14.95
CA SER A 79 -5.49 -3.95 14.64
C SER A 79 -6.04 -3.17 13.44
N ILE A 80 -6.47 -3.87 12.39
CA ILE A 80 -7.12 -3.23 11.24
C ILE A 80 -8.62 -3.54 11.29
N GLU A 81 -9.43 -2.52 11.45
CA GLU A 81 -10.89 -2.61 11.42
C GLU A 81 -11.44 -2.08 10.10
N THR A 82 -12.16 -2.93 9.37
CA THR A 82 -12.86 -2.52 8.14
C THR A 82 -14.33 -2.25 8.46
N LYS A 83 -14.80 -1.06 8.14
CA LYS A 83 -16.21 -0.65 8.26
C LYS A 83 -16.76 -0.34 6.88
N ILE A 84 -17.64 -1.19 6.42
CA ILE A 84 -18.40 -0.99 5.19
C ILE A 84 -19.69 -0.28 5.56
N ALA A 85 -19.95 0.87 4.96
CA ALA A 85 -21.16 1.61 5.26
C ALA A 85 -22.38 0.75 4.93
N ASP A 86 -23.26 0.60 5.90
CA ASP A 86 -24.56 -0.05 5.70
C ASP A 86 -25.51 0.95 5.01
N ASN A 87 -25.38 1.06 3.68
CA ASN A 87 -26.23 1.93 2.86
C ASN A 87 -27.61 1.32 2.57
N HIS A 88 -28.00 0.24 3.24
CA HIS A 88 -29.35 -0.34 3.10
C HIS A 88 -30.47 0.68 3.37
N LYS A 89 -30.18 1.72 4.15
CA LYS A 89 -31.15 2.85 4.33
C LYS A 89 -31.31 3.72 3.09
N GLY A 90 -30.38 3.66 2.12
CA GLY A 90 -30.42 4.41 0.86
C GLY A 90 -30.79 3.58 -0.37
N GLY A 91 -30.96 2.26 -0.22
CA GLY A 91 -31.38 1.36 -1.31
C GLY A 91 -30.31 1.19 -2.42
N ILE A 92 -29.04 1.43 -2.12
CA ILE A 92 -27.94 1.24 -3.08
C ILE A 92 -27.10 0.06 -2.60
N ASP A 93 -27.10 -1.02 -3.38
CA ASP A 93 -26.28 -2.20 -3.11
C ASP A 93 -24.79 -1.88 -3.13
N GLU A 94 -23.98 -2.73 -2.49
CA GLU A 94 -22.53 -2.61 -2.51
C GLU A 94 -22.01 -2.67 -3.95
N PRO A 95 -21.15 -1.70 -4.35
CA PRO A 95 -20.68 -1.67 -5.72
C PRO A 95 -19.68 -2.78 -6.02
N HIS A 96 -19.81 -3.33 -7.22
CA HIS A 96 -18.76 -4.13 -7.82
C HIS A 96 -17.77 -3.20 -8.49
N ILE A 97 -16.50 -3.32 -8.15
CA ILE A 97 -15.42 -2.54 -8.75
C ILE A 97 -14.49 -3.46 -9.56
N ILE A 98 -13.90 -2.91 -10.60
CA ILE A 98 -12.92 -3.65 -11.37
C ILE A 98 -11.68 -3.86 -10.50
N ARG A 99 -11.28 -5.12 -10.31
CA ARG A 99 -10.13 -5.53 -9.51
C ARG A 99 -8.84 -5.23 -10.26
N ARG A 100 -8.52 -3.94 -10.42
CA ARG A 100 -7.29 -3.50 -11.05
C ARG A 100 -6.12 -3.61 -10.09
N PRO A 101 -4.96 -4.10 -10.52
CA PRO A 101 -3.75 -4.11 -9.71
C PRO A 101 -3.41 -2.73 -9.13
N GLU A 102 -3.64 -1.66 -9.90
CA GLU A 102 -3.40 -0.29 -9.46
C GLU A 102 -4.24 0.09 -8.23
N ILE A 103 -5.50 -0.37 -8.18
CA ILE A 103 -6.39 -0.12 -7.03
C ILE A 103 -5.90 -0.91 -5.81
N ILE A 104 -5.62 -2.21 -5.97
CA ILE A 104 -5.18 -3.07 -4.87
C ILE A 104 -3.85 -2.59 -4.31
N HIS A 105 -2.85 -2.33 -5.16
CA HIS A 105 -1.54 -1.86 -4.73
C HIS A 105 -1.59 -0.44 -4.18
N GLY A 106 -2.41 0.43 -4.74
CA GLY A 106 -2.61 1.78 -4.23
C GLY A 106 -3.20 1.75 -2.82
N LEU A 107 -4.29 1.00 -2.60
CA LEU A 107 -4.90 0.82 -1.27
C LEU A 107 -3.93 0.13 -0.30
N ARG A 108 -3.20 -0.89 -0.73
CA ARG A 108 -2.18 -1.57 0.09
C ARG A 108 -1.12 -0.60 0.60
N ASN A 109 -0.61 0.28 -0.26
CA ASN A 109 0.37 1.29 0.15
C ASN A 109 -0.21 2.33 1.11
N MET A 110 -1.49 2.71 0.94
CA MET A 110 -2.18 3.62 1.87
C MET A 110 -2.36 2.96 3.25
N ILE A 111 -2.83 1.71 3.28
CA ILE A 111 -3.01 0.93 4.51
C ILE A 111 -1.66 0.67 5.20
N GLN A 112 -0.63 0.31 4.42
CA GLN A 112 0.74 0.15 4.91
C GLN A 112 1.20 1.41 5.65
N ASN A 113 1.01 2.57 5.01
CA ASN A 113 1.42 3.85 5.59
C ASN A 113 0.67 4.12 6.91
N ALA A 114 -0.65 3.87 6.96
CA ALA A 114 -1.42 3.99 8.20
C ALA A 114 -0.91 3.04 9.29
N VAL A 115 -0.63 1.77 8.96
CA VAL A 115 -0.08 0.78 9.90
C VAL A 115 1.31 1.17 10.42
N ASP A 116 2.17 1.74 9.57
CA ASP A 116 3.52 2.15 9.95
C ASP A 116 3.52 3.34 10.94
N PHE A 117 2.46 4.16 10.94
CA PHE A 117 2.32 5.33 11.83
C PHE A 117 1.32 5.12 12.97
N ALA A 118 0.48 4.10 12.92
CA ALA A 118 -0.48 3.79 13.97
C ALA A 118 0.21 3.46 15.30
N THR A 119 -0.44 3.80 16.39
CA THR A 119 -0.06 3.35 17.73
C THR A 119 -0.57 1.93 18.01
N SER A 120 -1.82 1.66 17.68
CA SER A 120 -2.47 0.38 17.95
C SER A 120 -3.53 -0.03 16.92
N LYS A 121 -4.12 0.94 16.19
CA LYS A 121 -5.30 0.68 15.39
C LYS A 121 -5.37 1.51 14.11
N VAL A 122 -5.86 0.85 13.05
CA VAL A 122 -6.19 1.47 11.77
C VAL A 122 -7.65 1.17 11.44
N TRP A 123 -8.39 2.15 10.93
CA TRP A 123 -9.74 1.99 10.42
C TRP A 123 -9.76 2.22 8.92
N VAL A 124 -10.40 1.32 8.19
CA VAL A 124 -10.68 1.46 6.77
C VAL A 124 -12.18 1.53 6.60
N GLU A 125 -12.70 2.73 6.39
CA GLU A 125 -14.12 2.99 6.22
C GLU A 125 -14.45 3.20 4.75
N SER A 126 -15.54 2.62 4.26
CA SER A 126 -16.01 2.82 2.91
C SER A 126 -17.45 3.27 2.87
N SER A 127 -17.76 4.14 1.94
CA SER A 127 -19.11 4.59 1.62
C SER A 127 -19.24 4.83 0.11
N TRP A 128 -20.46 4.79 -0.42
CA TRP A 128 -20.69 4.96 -1.85
C TRP A 128 -22.00 5.67 -2.15
N THR A 129 -22.03 6.23 -3.33
CA THR A 129 -23.23 6.76 -4.00
C THR A 129 -23.40 6.02 -5.32
N LYS A 130 -24.36 6.44 -6.15
CA LYS A 130 -24.53 5.89 -7.52
C LYS A 130 -23.28 6.14 -8.40
N ASP A 131 -22.56 7.23 -8.15
CA ASP A 131 -21.53 7.75 -9.06
C ASP A 131 -20.12 7.68 -8.48
N SER A 132 -19.98 7.39 -7.20
CA SER A 132 -18.69 7.45 -6.51
C SER A 132 -18.58 6.49 -5.35
N VAL A 133 -17.34 6.03 -5.13
CA VAL A 133 -16.92 5.29 -3.94
C VAL A 133 -15.94 6.15 -3.16
N LYS A 134 -16.14 6.27 -1.86
CA LYS A 134 -15.21 6.93 -0.94
C LYS A 134 -14.63 5.90 0.02
N ILE A 135 -13.31 5.82 0.07
CA ILE A 135 -12.58 5.02 1.05
C ILE A 135 -11.80 5.98 1.94
N THR A 136 -11.96 5.84 3.25
CA THR A 136 -11.26 6.65 4.26
C THR A 136 -10.40 5.73 5.10
N ILE A 137 -9.11 6.01 5.18
CA ILE A 137 -8.15 5.26 5.99
C ILE A 137 -7.69 6.17 7.11
N LEU A 138 -7.86 5.72 8.35
CA LEU A 138 -7.54 6.47 9.57
C LEU A 138 -6.64 5.62 10.45
N ASP A 139 -5.72 6.25 11.15
CA ASP A 139 -4.87 5.65 12.17
C ASP A 139 -4.97 6.42 13.49
N ASP A 140 -4.55 5.78 14.59
CA ASP A 140 -4.46 6.37 15.93
C ASP A 140 -3.07 6.92 16.26
N GLY A 141 -2.26 7.18 15.25
CA GLY A 141 -0.92 7.74 15.39
C GLY A 141 -0.90 9.22 15.67
N GLN A 142 0.30 9.80 15.73
CA GLN A 142 0.50 11.22 16.04
C GLN A 142 0.08 12.17 14.89
N GLY A 143 -0.27 11.60 13.72
CA GLY A 143 -0.58 12.38 12.52
C GLY A 143 0.66 13.02 11.88
N TYR A 144 0.41 13.77 10.81
CA TYR A 144 1.47 14.48 10.10
C TYR A 144 1.70 15.88 10.68
N PRO A 145 2.95 16.34 10.78
CA PRO A 145 3.26 17.71 11.09
C PRO A 145 2.55 18.67 10.11
N PRO A 146 1.96 19.80 10.59
CA PRO A 146 1.18 20.70 9.74
C PRO A 146 1.92 21.25 8.51
N ASN A 147 3.24 21.41 8.61
CA ASN A 147 4.09 21.88 7.52
C ASN A 147 4.27 20.85 6.39
N LEU A 148 3.89 19.60 6.59
CA LEU A 148 3.97 18.53 5.59
C LEU A 148 2.64 18.24 4.91
N LEU A 149 1.51 18.70 5.47
CA LEU A 149 0.16 18.38 4.94
C LEU A 149 0.00 18.76 3.46
N GLY A 150 0.49 19.92 3.05
CA GLY A 150 0.41 20.38 1.66
C GLY A 150 1.35 19.65 0.67
N ARG A 151 2.20 18.77 1.19
CA ARG A 151 3.19 18.04 0.42
C ARG A 151 3.00 16.52 0.50
N LEU A 152 1.93 16.07 1.15
CA LEU A 152 1.60 14.65 1.23
C LEU A 152 1.43 14.07 -0.18
N GLY A 153 2.16 13.01 -0.45
CA GLY A 153 2.23 12.42 -1.79
C GLY A 153 3.39 12.92 -2.66
N ASP A 154 4.21 13.89 -2.19
CA ASP A 154 5.50 14.15 -2.84
C ASP A 154 6.46 12.98 -2.59
N PRO A 155 7.34 12.65 -3.55
CA PRO A 155 8.33 11.60 -3.36
C PRO A 155 9.35 11.99 -2.27
N PHE A 156 9.86 11.00 -1.54
CA PHE A 156 10.93 11.14 -0.53
C PHE A 156 10.61 12.00 0.70
N LEU A 157 9.34 12.25 1.01
CA LEU A 157 8.97 13.00 2.22
C LEU A 157 9.31 12.25 3.53
N GLY A 158 9.32 10.95 3.50
CA GLY A 158 9.53 10.10 4.69
C GLY A 158 10.93 10.13 5.29
N THR A 159 11.94 10.54 4.53
CA THR A 159 13.34 10.60 5.00
C THR A 159 13.61 11.72 6.03
N LYS A 160 12.66 12.67 6.18
CA LYS A 160 12.76 13.80 7.11
C LYS A 160 11.92 13.65 8.38
N ILE A 161 11.04 12.65 8.43
CA ILE A 161 10.24 12.35 9.62
C ILE A 161 11.07 11.39 10.45
N SER A 162 11.60 11.89 11.57
CA SER A 162 12.58 11.27 12.44
C SER A 162 12.33 9.78 12.74
N LYS A 163 13.44 9.06 12.89
CA LYS A 163 13.60 7.63 13.20
C LYS A 163 12.89 7.15 14.48
N GLU A 164 12.37 8.05 15.29
CA GLU A 164 11.90 7.75 16.66
C GLU A 164 10.48 7.18 16.74
N ASN A 165 9.67 7.27 15.67
CA ASN A 165 8.24 6.98 15.75
C ASN A 165 7.72 5.91 14.76
N ARG A 166 8.57 5.08 14.17
CA ARG A 166 8.14 4.02 13.26
C ARG A 166 8.28 2.63 13.87
N HIS A 167 7.18 1.90 13.91
CA HIS A 167 7.17 0.48 14.20
C HIS A 167 7.50 -0.32 12.93
N GLY A 168 8.79 -0.54 12.67
CA GLY A 168 9.24 -1.33 11.54
C GLY A 168 9.99 -0.54 10.46
N ASN A 169 10.57 -1.25 9.50
CA ASN A 169 11.53 -0.83 8.49
C ASN A 169 11.40 0.62 7.98
N GLU A 170 12.52 1.34 7.94
CA GLU A 170 12.67 2.67 7.36
C GLU A 170 12.19 2.70 5.90
N GLY A 171 10.93 3.09 5.69
CA GLY A 171 10.42 3.29 4.34
C GLY A 171 11.01 4.57 3.73
N MET A 172 11.44 4.55 2.47
CA MET A 172 12.00 5.69 1.73
C MET A 172 11.02 6.87 1.53
N GLY A 173 9.85 6.87 2.16
CA GLY A 173 8.84 7.91 1.98
C GLY A 173 8.19 7.93 0.59
N LEU A 174 8.26 6.81 -0.13
CA LEU A 174 7.68 6.66 -1.47
C LEU A 174 6.28 6.03 -1.44
N GLY A 175 5.87 5.40 -0.34
CA GLY A 175 4.61 4.64 -0.28
C GLY A 175 3.39 5.48 -0.63
N LEU A 176 3.28 6.67 -0.07
CA LEU A 176 2.16 7.58 -0.33
C LEU A 176 2.19 8.15 -1.76
N PHE A 177 3.38 8.47 -2.28
CA PHE A 177 3.57 8.90 -3.67
C PHE A 177 3.15 7.80 -4.66
N ILE A 178 3.56 6.55 -4.42
CA ILE A 178 3.17 5.40 -5.24
C ILE A 178 1.65 5.19 -5.17
N ALA A 179 1.07 5.21 -3.97
CA ALA A 179 -0.37 5.06 -3.78
C ALA A 179 -1.14 6.11 -4.58
N LYS A 180 -0.76 7.38 -4.44
CA LYS A 180 -1.36 8.51 -5.16
C LYS A 180 -1.27 8.29 -6.68
N THR A 181 -0.08 8.01 -7.18
CA THR A 181 0.15 7.79 -8.62
C THR A 181 -0.70 6.64 -9.17
N LEU A 182 -0.76 5.51 -8.47
CA LEU A 182 -1.53 4.35 -8.92
C LEU A 182 -3.03 4.63 -8.91
N LEU A 183 -3.56 5.21 -7.83
CA LEU A 183 -4.99 5.46 -7.68
C LEU A 183 -5.47 6.58 -8.61
N GLU A 184 -4.72 7.67 -8.78
CA GLU A 184 -5.07 8.74 -9.72
C GLU A 184 -5.15 8.25 -11.18
N ARG A 185 -4.33 7.27 -11.57
CA ARG A 185 -4.42 6.62 -12.89
C ARG A 185 -5.73 5.86 -13.11
N THR A 186 -6.40 5.46 -12.05
CA THR A 186 -7.74 4.83 -12.12
C THR A 186 -8.89 5.84 -12.09
N GLY A 187 -8.58 7.14 -12.00
CA GLY A 187 -9.55 8.22 -11.90
C GLY A 187 -9.93 8.58 -10.45
N ALA A 188 -9.26 8.00 -9.45
CA ALA A 188 -9.47 8.39 -8.06
C ALA A 188 -8.90 9.79 -7.77
N LYS A 189 -9.46 10.44 -6.74
CA LYS A 189 -8.94 11.69 -6.16
C LYS A 189 -8.46 11.40 -4.74
N ILE A 190 -7.24 11.83 -4.44
CA ILE A 190 -6.61 11.68 -3.13
C ILE A 190 -6.30 13.05 -2.56
#